data_d83dfd924c2616e062e0d2c449e17208
#
_entry.id   d83dfd924c2616e062e0d2c449e17208
#
_cell.length_a   1.000
_cell.length_b   1.000
_cell.length_c   1.000
_cell.angle_alpha   90.00
_cell.angle_beta   90.00
_cell.angle_gamma   90.00
#
_symmetry.space_group_name_H-M   'P 1'
#
loop_
_entity.id
_entity.type
_entity.pdbx_description
1 polymer ?
#
loop_
_entity_poly.entity_id
_entity_poly.type
_entity_poly.pdbx_seq_one_letter_code
_entity_poly.pdbx_strand_id
1 'polypeptide(L)'
;MKSFKICVSFCVALAAAAVPSQNFMTARADVFGPYTADSGPFADNYIHTWCEGSANYIPIWRDSMQDAMDYLDQHTVMTTGTPHLCNDSIDIWYDVFDSAVMGIGVRGSTKCRVRMTSDGVCGSTQIKMNSDLLTTYMSRRKTACHEIGHTVGLTHSFVYSTSSDCMISGDYTLTFLNAHHVDHINSRY
;
A
#
# COMPACT_ATOMS: atom_id res chain seq x y z
N MET A 1 6.81 -86.82 -1.42
CA MET A 1 7.53 -85.56 -1.20
C MET A 1 6.57 -84.40 -1.33
N LYS A 2 6.14 -83.77 -0.18
CA LYS A 2 5.21 -82.64 -0.16
C LYS A 2 6.02 -81.37 0.04
N SER A 3 6.05 -80.46 -0.96
CA SER A 3 6.70 -79.14 -0.86
C SER A 3 5.82 -78.15 -0.06
N PHE A 4 6.40 -77.65 1.00
CA PHE A 4 5.84 -76.58 1.80
C PHE A 4 6.27 -75.23 1.25
N LYS A 5 5.31 -74.42 0.79
CA LYS A 5 5.57 -73.02 0.39
C LYS A 5 5.35 -72.12 1.60
N ILE A 6 6.41 -71.52 2.05
CA ILE A 6 6.41 -70.49 3.11
C ILE A 6 6.09 -69.14 2.46
N CYS A 7 4.94 -68.58 2.81
CA CYS A 7 4.54 -67.24 2.41
C CYS A 7 5.06 -66.23 3.47
N VAL A 8 6.09 -65.45 3.09
CA VAL A 8 6.59 -64.40 3.95
C VAL A 8 5.84 -63.11 3.64
N SER A 9 4.94 -62.71 4.55
CA SER A 9 4.19 -61.47 4.48
C SER A 9 5.04 -60.31 4.96
N PHE A 10 5.48 -59.41 4.08
CA PHE A 10 6.18 -58.20 4.45
C PHE A 10 5.12 -57.14 4.85
N CYS A 11 4.97 -56.85 6.12
CA CYS A 11 4.26 -55.68 6.60
C CYS A 11 5.15 -54.42 6.46
N VAL A 12 4.87 -53.61 5.49
CA VAL A 12 5.50 -52.26 5.41
C VAL A 12 4.70 -51.34 6.35
N ALA A 13 5.30 -51.00 7.47
CA ALA A 13 4.79 -49.97 8.34
C ALA A 13 5.07 -48.59 7.71
N LEU A 14 4.04 -47.91 7.18
CA LEU A 14 4.12 -46.49 6.82
C LEU A 14 4.24 -45.65 8.10
N ALA A 15 5.42 -45.16 8.41
CA ALA A 15 5.58 -44.11 9.39
C ALA A 15 5.06 -42.79 8.80
N ALA A 16 3.88 -42.37 9.25
CA ALA A 16 3.37 -41.02 8.98
C ALA A 16 4.28 -40.01 9.70
N ALA A 17 5.15 -39.36 8.98
CA ALA A 17 5.90 -38.22 9.48
C ALA A 17 4.91 -37.09 9.76
N ALA A 18 4.70 -36.80 11.05
CA ALA A 18 3.96 -35.61 11.47
C ALA A 18 4.76 -34.38 10.99
N VAL A 19 4.26 -33.70 9.98
CA VAL A 19 4.77 -32.39 9.58
C VAL A 19 4.46 -31.45 10.74
N PRO A 20 5.48 -30.80 11.36
CA PRO A 20 5.20 -29.83 12.40
C PRO A 20 4.34 -28.72 11.77
N SER A 21 3.15 -28.49 12.32
CA SER A 21 2.37 -27.31 11.99
C SER A 21 3.20 -26.09 12.29
N GLN A 22 3.80 -25.50 11.24
CA GLN A 22 4.38 -24.19 11.36
C GLN A 22 3.22 -23.27 11.77
N ASN A 23 3.24 -22.82 13.01
CA ASN A 23 2.47 -21.67 13.41
C ASN A 23 3.00 -20.51 12.57
N PHE A 24 2.37 -20.32 11.40
CA PHE A 24 2.45 -19.03 10.74
C PHE A 24 1.89 -18.04 11.76
N MET A 25 2.76 -17.31 12.42
CA MET A 25 2.36 -16.06 13.04
C MET A 25 1.75 -15.27 11.87
N THR A 26 0.43 -15.31 11.79
CA THR A 26 -0.32 -14.36 10.96
C THR A 26 0.15 -13.00 11.46
N ALA A 27 0.98 -12.34 10.64
CA ALA A 27 1.28 -10.93 10.85
C ALA A 27 -0.10 -10.30 11.03
N ARG A 28 -0.33 -9.70 12.21
CA ARG A 28 -1.59 -9.06 12.51
C ARG A 28 -1.75 -8.02 11.43
N ALA A 29 -2.78 -8.20 10.60
CA ALA A 29 -3.09 -7.27 9.55
C ALA A 29 -3.04 -5.86 10.13
N ASP A 30 -2.30 -4.98 9.48
CA ASP A 30 -2.49 -3.55 9.65
C ASP A 30 -3.87 -3.28 9.10
N VAL A 31 -4.83 -3.33 10.01
CA VAL A 31 -6.24 -3.24 9.71
C VAL A 31 -6.46 -1.87 9.08
N PHE A 32 -7.29 -1.79 8.05
CA PHE A 32 -8.03 -0.58 7.75
C PHE A 32 -8.63 -0.08 9.07
N GLY A 33 -7.95 0.82 9.73
CA GLY A 33 -8.43 1.40 10.97
C GLY A 33 -9.57 2.38 10.66
N PRO A 34 -10.42 2.70 11.64
CA PRO A 34 -11.20 3.91 11.53
C PRO A 34 -10.23 5.06 11.24
N TYR A 35 -10.61 5.99 10.35
CA TYR A 35 -9.79 7.16 10.01
C TYR A 35 -9.21 7.77 11.29
N THR A 36 -7.92 7.56 11.49
CA THR A 36 -7.13 8.09 12.60
C THR A 36 -5.94 8.85 12.02
N ALA A 37 -5.14 9.50 12.86
CA ALA A 37 -3.92 10.16 12.40
C ALA A 37 -2.93 9.21 11.69
N ASP A 38 -3.05 7.89 11.94
CA ASP A 38 -2.15 6.85 11.43
C ASP A 38 -2.73 6.05 10.25
N SER A 39 -4.02 6.21 9.94
CA SER A 39 -4.68 5.62 8.76
C SER A 39 -5.20 6.71 7.84
N GLY A 40 -5.11 6.48 6.53
CA GLY A 40 -5.73 7.34 5.53
C GLY A 40 -7.24 7.14 5.43
N PRO A 41 -7.94 8.00 4.69
CA PRO A 41 -9.32 7.80 4.30
C PRO A 41 -9.43 6.65 3.30
N PHE A 42 -10.60 6.01 3.23
CA PHE A 42 -10.91 5.07 2.17
C PHE A 42 -11.29 5.80 0.89
N ALA A 43 -10.86 5.30 -0.27
CA ALA A 43 -11.42 5.71 -1.55
C ALA A 43 -12.92 5.36 -1.62
N ASP A 44 -13.71 6.12 -2.36
CA ASP A 44 -15.14 5.90 -2.49
C ASP A 44 -15.50 4.79 -3.49
N ASN A 45 -14.56 4.44 -4.38
CA ASN A 45 -14.69 3.33 -5.33
C ASN A 45 -13.30 2.85 -5.82
N TYR A 46 -13.27 1.84 -6.71
CA TYR A 46 -12.04 1.26 -7.25
C TYR A 46 -11.43 2.08 -8.40
N ILE A 47 -12.14 3.05 -8.99
CA ILE A 47 -11.58 4.00 -9.96
C ILE A 47 -10.94 5.13 -9.17
N HIS A 48 -9.63 5.34 -9.35
CA HIS A 48 -8.84 6.25 -8.52
C HIS A 48 -8.11 7.26 -9.38
N THR A 49 -8.83 8.31 -9.76
CA THR A 49 -8.33 9.40 -10.63
C THR A 49 -7.42 10.36 -9.85
N TRP A 50 -6.51 11.03 -10.54
CA TRP A 50 -5.63 12.00 -9.91
C TRP A 50 -5.36 13.23 -10.77
N CYS A 51 -4.94 14.33 -10.15
CA CYS A 51 -4.54 15.56 -10.81
C CYS A 51 -3.38 16.25 -10.10
N GLU A 52 -2.72 17.15 -10.81
CA GLU A 52 -1.64 18.01 -10.33
C GLU A 52 -2.22 19.34 -9.86
N GLY A 53 -2.24 19.57 -8.54
CA GLY A 53 -2.93 20.71 -7.94
C GLY A 53 -2.07 21.98 -7.86
N SER A 54 -0.73 21.88 -7.71
CA SER A 54 0.11 23.05 -7.50
C SER A 54 0.75 23.59 -8.76
N ALA A 55 0.84 24.94 -8.86
CA ALA A 55 1.49 25.64 -9.96
C ALA A 55 3.02 25.46 -10.00
N ASN A 56 3.64 24.93 -8.95
CA ASN A 56 5.09 24.69 -8.85
C ASN A 56 5.48 23.28 -9.34
N TYR A 57 4.60 22.64 -10.08
CA TYR A 57 4.79 21.31 -10.55
C TYR A 57 5.88 21.21 -11.62
N ILE A 58 6.85 20.33 -11.41
CA ILE A 58 7.90 19.99 -12.37
C ILE A 58 7.83 18.49 -12.73
N PRO A 59 8.20 18.07 -13.96
CA PRO A 59 8.00 16.70 -14.45
C PRO A 59 8.49 15.59 -13.53
N ILE A 60 9.61 15.79 -12.81
CA ILE A 60 10.16 14.77 -11.89
C ILE A 60 9.22 14.39 -10.74
N TRP A 61 8.26 15.23 -10.39
CA TRP A 61 7.23 14.92 -9.39
C TRP A 61 6.10 14.10 -10.01
N ARG A 62 5.69 14.46 -11.23
CA ARG A 62 4.71 13.70 -12.02
C ARG A 62 5.16 12.26 -12.19
N ASP A 63 6.41 12.04 -12.65
CA ASP A 63 6.94 10.71 -12.90
C ASP A 63 6.88 9.83 -11.64
N SER A 64 7.23 10.40 -10.48
CA SER A 64 7.20 9.67 -9.20
C SER A 64 5.79 9.31 -8.76
N MET A 65 4.81 10.20 -8.99
CA MET A 65 3.40 9.96 -8.70
C MET A 65 2.82 8.95 -9.69
N GLN A 66 3.07 9.13 -10.99
CA GLN A 66 2.59 8.21 -12.03
C GLN A 66 3.09 6.78 -11.79
N ASP A 67 4.38 6.60 -11.49
CA ASP A 67 4.93 5.27 -11.18
C ASP A 67 4.26 4.61 -9.96
N ALA A 68 3.87 5.39 -8.96
CA ALA A 68 3.18 4.85 -7.79
C ALA A 68 1.71 4.52 -8.11
N MET A 69 1.05 5.33 -8.93
CA MET A 69 -0.31 5.06 -9.43
C MET A 69 -0.32 3.83 -10.37
N ASP A 70 0.64 3.72 -11.28
CA ASP A 70 0.79 2.57 -12.17
C ASP A 70 1.04 1.28 -11.37
N TYR A 71 1.82 1.37 -10.28
CA TYR A 71 2.03 0.23 -9.40
C TYR A 71 0.71 -0.22 -8.74
N LEU A 72 -0.11 0.72 -8.25
CA LEU A 72 -1.40 0.42 -7.65
C LEU A 72 -2.33 -0.28 -8.66
N ASP A 73 -2.42 0.25 -9.88
CA ASP A 73 -3.24 -0.31 -10.99
C ASP A 73 -2.79 -1.73 -11.38
N GLN A 74 -1.47 -1.97 -11.48
CA GLN A 74 -0.92 -3.25 -11.93
C GLN A 74 -1.02 -4.37 -10.89
N HIS A 75 -1.10 -4.05 -9.60
CA HIS A 75 -1.00 -5.01 -8.52
C HIS A 75 -2.26 -5.15 -7.68
N THR A 76 -3.26 -4.29 -7.88
CA THR A 76 -4.53 -4.32 -7.16
C THR A 76 -5.72 -4.22 -8.10
N VAL A 77 -6.94 -4.31 -7.55
CA VAL A 77 -8.19 -4.08 -8.32
C VAL A 77 -8.44 -2.60 -8.61
N MET A 78 -7.63 -1.70 -8.05
CA MET A 78 -7.77 -0.27 -8.29
C MET A 78 -7.42 0.06 -9.74
N THR A 79 -8.25 0.86 -10.39
CA THR A 79 -7.98 1.37 -11.74
C THR A 79 -7.58 2.83 -11.65
N THR A 80 -6.39 3.13 -12.12
CA THR A 80 -5.86 4.49 -12.16
C THR A 80 -5.72 4.97 -13.60
N GLY A 81 -5.14 6.11 -13.81
CA GLY A 81 -4.93 6.65 -15.15
C GLY A 81 -3.86 7.74 -15.18
N THR A 82 -3.78 8.43 -16.30
CA THR A 82 -2.97 9.62 -16.43
C THR A 82 -3.61 10.80 -15.68
N PRO A 83 -2.82 11.84 -15.33
CA PRO A 83 -3.36 12.98 -14.59
C PRO A 83 -4.44 13.71 -15.39
N HIS A 84 -5.49 14.12 -14.69
CA HIS A 84 -6.61 14.90 -15.19
C HIS A 84 -6.46 16.39 -14.88
N LEU A 85 -7.37 17.20 -15.39
CA LEU A 85 -7.54 18.56 -14.89
C LEU A 85 -8.19 18.53 -13.51
N CYS A 86 -7.65 19.27 -12.56
CA CYS A 86 -8.16 19.30 -11.20
C CYS A 86 -9.56 19.90 -11.11
N ASN A 87 -10.47 19.15 -10.53
CA ASN A 87 -11.83 19.57 -10.17
C ASN A 87 -12.35 18.69 -9.00
N ASP A 88 -13.52 18.97 -8.47
CA ASP A 88 -14.04 18.30 -7.28
C ASP A 88 -14.46 16.82 -7.49
N SER A 89 -14.44 16.32 -8.72
CA SER A 89 -14.68 14.90 -9.04
C SER A 89 -13.41 14.06 -9.10
N ILE A 90 -12.23 14.64 -8.85
CA ILE A 90 -10.95 13.95 -8.86
C ILE A 90 -10.66 13.39 -7.47
N ASP A 91 -10.29 12.11 -7.41
CA ASP A 91 -10.07 11.39 -6.15
C ASP A 91 -8.80 11.84 -5.42
N ILE A 92 -7.74 12.17 -6.17
CA ILE A 92 -6.46 12.62 -5.60
C ILE A 92 -6.02 13.95 -6.19
N TRP A 93 -5.83 14.94 -5.32
CA TRP A 93 -5.11 16.17 -5.61
C TRP A 93 -3.67 16.02 -5.14
N TYR A 94 -2.73 16.15 -6.05
CA TYR A 94 -1.31 16.00 -5.78
C TYR A 94 -0.61 17.35 -5.81
N ASP A 95 -0.06 17.74 -4.68
CA ASP A 95 0.57 19.03 -4.46
C ASP A 95 2.02 18.88 -3.95
N VAL A 96 2.87 19.84 -4.31
CA VAL A 96 4.27 19.92 -3.86
C VAL A 96 4.48 21.23 -3.15
N PHE A 97 5.00 21.18 -1.93
CA PHE A 97 5.30 22.35 -1.09
C PHE A 97 6.70 22.22 -0.48
N ASP A 98 7.24 23.32 0.01
CA ASP A 98 8.44 23.35 0.82
C ASP A 98 8.18 23.04 2.31
N SER A 99 9.25 22.97 3.10
CA SER A 99 9.16 22.69 4.54
C SER A 99 8.49 23.83 5.32
N ALA A 100 8.43 25.04 4.79
CA ALA A 100 7.72 26.15 5.44
C ALA A 100 6.20 25.90 5.48
N VAL A 101 5.66 25.24 4.46
CA VAL A 101 4.24 24.86 4.36
C VAL A 101 3.97 23.50 5.01
N MET A 102 4.86 22.52 4.77
CA MET A 102 4.67 21.12 5.23
C MET A 102 4.97 20.92 6.70
N GLY A 103 5.89 21.71 7.27
CA GLY A 103 6.44 21.50 8.60
C GLY A 103 7.76 20.74 8.60
N ILE A 104 8.54 20.93 9.67
CA ILE A 104 9.87 20.33 9.81
C ILE A 104 9.75 18.80 9.93
N GLY A 105 10.49 18.08 9.08
CA GLY A 105 10.55 16.62 9.11
C GLY A 105 9.37 15.90 8.43
N VAL A 106 8.33 16.60 8.02
CA VAL A 106 7.18 16.01 7.31
C VAL A 106 7.54 15.84 5.84
N ARG A 107 7.64 14.60 5.36
CA ARG A 107 7.98 14.26 3.97
C ARG A 107 6.78 14.26 3.04
N GLY A 108 5.67 13.72 3.50
CA GLY A 108 4.39 13.66 2.81
C GLY A 108 3.23 13.75 3.78
N SER A 109 2.05 13.99 3.28
CA SER A 109 0.81 13.90 4.07
C SER A 109 -0.40 13.68 3.16
N THR A 110 -1.30 12.81 3.60
CA THR A 110 -2.59 12.53 2.96
C THR A 110 -3.73 12.97 3.86
N LYS A 111 -4.67 13.74 3.31
CA LYS A 111 -5.87 14.19 4.04
C LYS A 111 -7.09 14.17 3.13
N CYS A 112 -8.26 13.83 3.70
CA CYS A 112 -9.52 14.00 3.00
C CYS A 112 -9.79 15.48 2.73
N ARG A 113 -10.05 15.83 1.48
CA ARG A 113 -10.30 17.18 1.00
C ARG A 113 -11.79 17.46 0.87
N VAL A 114 -12.53 16.52 0.29
CA VAL A 114 -13.96 16.69 -0.01
C VAL A 114 -14.72 15.48 0.48
N ARG A 115 -15.75 15.72 1.28
CA ARG A 115 -16.74 14.74 1.74
C ARG A 115 -16.15 13.50 2.42
N MET A 116 -15.93 13.59 3.71
CA MET A 116 -15.71 12.44 4.58
C MET A 116 -17.04 11.92 5.11
N THR A 117 -17.33 10.64 4.92
CA THR A 117 -18.48 9.97 5.54
C THR A 117 -18.11 9.46 6.95
N SER A 118 -19.12 9.07 7.74
CA SER A 118 -18.90 8.57 9.11
C SER A 118 -18.11 7.26 9.18
N ASP A 119 -18.05 6.50 8.09
CA ASP A 119 -17.30 5.25 7.95
C ASP A 119 -15.90 5.46 7.32
N GLY A 120 -15.48 6.74 7.17
CA GLY A 120 -14.14 7.10 6.71
C GLY A 120 -13.96 7.16 5.19
N VAL A 121 -15.02 7.04 4.40
CA VAL A 121 -14.94 7.16 2.93
C VAL A 121 -14.81 8.64 2.53
N CYS A 122 -13.84 8.93 1.67
CA CYS A 122 -13.50 10.27 1.19
C CYS A 122 -13.68 10.36 -0.32
N GLY A 123 -14.47 11.31 -0.78
CA GLY A 123 -14.70 11.52 -2.21
C GLY A 123 -13.56 12.26 -2.92
N SER A 124 -12.64 12.90 -2.19
CA SER A 124 -11.41 13.48 -2.75
C SER A 124 -10.38 13.68 -1.66
N THR A 125 -9.16 13.21 -1.89
CA THR A 125 -8.01 13.33 -0.98
C THR A 125 -7.02 14.35 -1.50
N GLN A 126 -6.24 14.96 -0.61
CA GLN A 126 -5.08 15.76 -0.97
C GLN A 126 -3.81 15.07 -0.48
N ILE A 127 -2.92 14.78 -1.40
CA ILE A 127 -1.53 14.38 -1.12
C ILE A 127 -0.65 15.62 -1.23
N LYS A 128 0.15 15.87 -0.20
CA LYS A 128 1.19 16.90 -0.19
C LYS A 128 2.55 16.28 -0.06
N MET A 129 3.51 16.71 -0.88
CA MET A 129 4.90 16.25 -0.89
C MET A 129 5.84 17.41 -0.54
N ASN A 130 6.89 17.12 0.25
CA ASN A 130 7.85 18.12 0.70
C ASN A 130 9.07 18.19 -0.24
N SER A 131 9.21 19.28 -1.00
CA SER A 131 10.30 19.45 -1.96
C SER A 131 11.69 19.54 -1.33
N ASP A 132 11.80 20.03 -0.10
CA ASP A 132 13.10 20.18 0.57
C ASP A 132 13.66 18.83 1.07
N LEU A 133 12.77 17.90 1.42
CA LEU A 133 13.15 16.60 1.97
C LEU A 133 13.21 15.47 0.93
N LEU A 134 12.52 15.63 -0.21
CA LEU A 134 12.40 14.61 -1.25
C LEU A 134 13.26 14.96 -2.47
N THR A 135 14.57 14.99 -2.27
CA THR A 135 15.53 15.46 -3.27
C THR A 135 15.90 14.43 -4.33
N THR A 136 15.67 13.12 -4.06
CA THR A 136 15.97 12.04 -5.00
C THR A 136 14.70 11.44 -5.60
N TYR A 137 14.81 10.83 -6.79
CA TYR A 137 13.71 10.09 -7.40
C TYR A 137 13.18 9.01 -6.48
N MET A 138 14.05 8.22 -5.84
CA MET A 138 13.63 7.13 -4.95
C MET A 138 12.89 7.63 -3.71
N SER A 139 13.32 8.75 -3.11
CA SER A 139 12.61 9.34 -1.97
C SER A 139 11.23 9.86 -2.36
N ARG A 140 11.09 10.47 -3.54
CA ARG A 140 9.79 10.91 -4.08
C ARG A 140 8.86 9.72 -4.36
N ARG A 141 9.35 8.71 -5.08
CA ARG A 141 8.57 7.51 -5.43
C ARG A 141 8.13 6.72 -4.19
N LYS A 142 9.03 6.54 -3.20
CA LYS A 142 8.70 5.90 -1.92
C LYS A 142 7.59 6.67 -1.22
N THR A 143 7.72 7.99 -1.13
CA THR A 143 6.73 8.82 -0.43
C THR A 143 5.41 8.86 -1.22
N ALA A 144 5.44 8.94 -2.56
CA ALA A 144 4.23 8.84 -3.38
C ALA A 144 3.49 7.51 -3.15
N CYS A 145 4.20 6.37 -3.16
CA CYS A 145 3.62 5.06 -2.82
C CYS A 145 3.00 5.05 -1.42
N HIS A 146 3.67 5.62 -0.42
CA HIS A 146 3.21 5.73 0.95
C HIS A 146 1.90 6.54 1.06
N GLU A 147 1.89 7.74 0.47
CA GLU A 147 0.73 8.62 0.54
C GLU A 147 -0.47 8.08 -0.27
N ILE A 148 -0.22 7.42 -1.42
CA ILE A 148 -1.26 6.72 -2.17
C ILE A 148 -1.84 5.57 -1.36
N GLY A 149 -1.02 4.78 -0.66
CA GLY A 149 -1.50 3.74 0.25
C GLY A 149 -2.49 4.30 1.28
N HIS A 150 -2.24 5.49 1.80
CA HIS A 150 -3.18 6.16 2.70
C HIS A 150 -4.50 6.57 2.01
N THR A 151 -4.50 6.90 0.71
CA THR A 151 -5.75 7.25 0.01
C THR A 151 -6.69 6.06 -0.17
N VAL A 152 -6.19 4.84 -0.07
CA VAL A 152 -6.97 3.59 -0.12
C VAL A 152 -7.14 2.94 1.26
N GLY A 153 -6.84 3.68 2.33
CA GLY A 153 -7.13 3.29 3.72
C GLY A 153 -6.01 2.54 4.44
N LEU A 154 -4.83 2.34 3.83
CA LEU A 154 -3.73 1.65 4.49
C LEU A 154 -3.17 2.48 5.66
N THR A 155 -2.76 1.80 6.73
CA THR A 155 -2.05 2.35 7.88
C THR A 155 -0.54 2.21 7.71
N HIS A 156 0.24 2.82 8.61
CA HIS A 156 1.68 2.62 8.64
C HIS A 156 2.05 1.18 8.97
N SER A 157 3.01 0.62 8.23
CA SER A 157 3.63 -0.67 8.55
C SER A 157 4.61 -0.54 9.70
N PHE A 158 4.68 -1.56 10.56
CA PHE A 158 5.68 -1.62 11.63
C PHE A 158 7.06 -2.00 11.09
N VAL A 159 8.11 -1.28 11.54
CA VAL A 159 9.52 -1.46 11.11
C VAL A 159 10.05 -2.89 11.31
N TYR A 160 9.43 -3.66 12.21
CA TYR A 160 9.85 -5.03 12.55
C TYR A 160 9.02 -6.13 11.88
N SER A 161 8.12 -5.76 10.96
CA SER A 161 7.39 -6.77 10.19
C SER A 161 8.31 -7.37 9.11
N THR A 162 8.24 -8.68 8.92
CA THR A 162 8.96 -9.39 7.84
C THR A 162 8.49 -8.98 6.44
N SER A 163 7.48 -8.15 6.35
CA SER A 163 6.83 -7.64 5.14
C SER A 163 6.98 -6.12 5.03
N SER A 164 8.24 -5.65 4.98
CA SER A 164 8.54 -4.23 4.75
C SER A 164 8.07 -3.78 3.37
N ASP A 165 7.46 -2.61 3.31
CA ASP A 165 6.96 -1.98 2.08
C ASP A 165 7.00 -0.44 2.19
N CYS A 166 6.40 0.26 1.22
CA CYS A 166 6.41 1.72 1.23
C CYS A 166 5.60 2.34 2.40
N MET A 167 4.72 1.58 3.08
CA MET A 167 3.94 2.08 4.23
C MET A 167 4.76 2.23 5.52
N ILE A 168 6.04 1.82 5.53
CA ILE A 168 6.95 2.14 6.63
C ILE A 168 7.22 3.65 6.65
N SER A 169 7.01 4.27 7.82
CA SER A 169 7.38 5.67 8.04
C SER A 169 8.90 5.85 8.06
N GLY A 170 9.40 6.98 7.55
CA GLY A 170 10.84 7.33 7.56
C GLY A 170 11.52 7.25 6.20
N ASP A 171 12.86 7.32 6.22
CA ASP A 171 13.71 7.43 5.03
C ASP A 171 14.13 6.06 4.50
N TYR A 172 13.20 5.36 3.91
CA TYR A 172 13.41 4.07 3.25
C TYR A 172 13.26 4.21 1.72
N THR A 173 13.76 3.22 0.97
CA THR A 173 13.72 3.22 -0.50
C THR A 173 12.74 2.20 -1.08
N LEU A 174 11.86 1.64 -0.24
CA LEU A 174 10.84 0.67 -0.66
C LEU A 174 9.70 1.38 -1.39
N THR A 175 9.47 1.03 -2.65
CA THR A 175 8.53 1.70 -3.55
C THR A 175 7.38 0.81 -3.99
N PHE A 176 7.04 -0.19 -3.19
CA PHE A 176 5.99 -1.18 -3.46
C PHE A 176 5.16 -1.45 -2.20
N LEU A 177 3.95 -1.95 -2.38
CA LEU A 177 3.11 -2.51 -1.32
C LEU A 177 3.42 -4.01 -1.19
N ASN A 178 3.46 -4.54 0.00
CA ASN A 178 3.61 -5.98 0.21
C ASN A 178 2.31 -6.73 -0.15
N ALA A 179 2.40 -8.06 -0.31
CA ALA A 179 1.25 -8.89 -0.70
C ALA A 179 0.06 -8.75 0.25
N HIS A 180 0.31 -8.57 1.54
CA HIS A 180 -0.72 -8.39 2.54
C HIS A 180 -1.53 -7.09 2.30
N HIS A 181 -0.87 -5.96 2.03
CA HIS A 181 -1.55 -4.70 1.70
C HIS A 181 -2.30 -4.79 0.37
N VAL A 182 -1.72 -5.45 -0.65
CA VAL A 182 -2.39 -5.73 -1.93
C VAL A 182 -3.67 -6.55 -1.71
N ASP A 183 -3.61 -7.62 -0.91
CA ASP A 183 -4.77 -8.46 -0.60
C ASP A 183 -5.87 -7.68 0.14
N HIS A 184 -5.48 -6.76 1.04
CA HIS A 184 -6.43 -5.90 1.74
C HIS A 184 -7.16 -4.95 0.79
N ILE A 185 -6.45 -4.28 -0.11
CA ILE A 185 -7.05 -3.43 -1.13
C ILE A 185 -8.01 -4.26 -1.99
N ASN A 186 -7.56 -5.40 -2.50
CA ASN A 186 -8.37 -6.28 -3.37
C ASN A 186 -9.60 -6.89 -2.68
N SER A 187 -9.59 -7.00 -1.36
CA SER A 187 -10.74 -7.50 -0.60
C SER A 187 -11.76 -6.42 -0.28
N ARG A 188 -11.37 -5.14 -0.35
CA ARG A 188 -12.24 -4.02 -0.01
C ARG A 188 -12.94 -3.43 -1.23
N TYR A 189 -12.25 -3.32 -2.34
CA TYR A 189 -12.73 -2.69 -3.57
C TYR A 189 -13.05 -3.73 -4.63
#